data_b377aa2855791ad570bd11fd5ccef2e0
#
_entry.id   b377aa2855791ad570bd11fd5ccef2e0
#
_cell.length_a   1.000
_cell.length_b   1.000
_cell.length_c   1.000
_cell.angle_alpha   90.00
_cell.angle_beta   90.00
_cell.angle_gamma   90.00
#
_symmetry.space_group_name_H-M   'P 1'
#
loop_
_entity.id
_entity.type
_entity.pdbx_description
1 polymer ?
#
loop_
_entity_poly.entity_id
_entity_poly.type
_entity_poly.pdbx_seq_one_letter_code
_entity_poly.pdbx_strand_id
1 'polypeptide(L)'
;MKKLVIVTDAWHPQVNGVVRTLAKCCELMTERGYEVSVISPQDYRSVPCPTYPEIRLAMTTPSAFRRRLVKLQPDYVHIATEGPLGFMARRACLKMGWSFTTSFHTR
;
A
#
# COMPACT_ATOMS: atom_id res chain seq x y z
N MET A 1 17.86 -5.36 -9.77
CA MET A 1 16.63 -4.58 -9.83
C MET A 1 16.13 -4.35 -8.42
N LYS A 2 15.83 -3.12 -8.08
CA LYS A 2 15.32 -2.78 -6.76
C LYS A 2 13.82 -3.01 -6.68
N LYS A 3 13.36 -3.46 -5.53
CA LYS A 3 11.94 -3.75 -5.30
C LYS A 3 11.29 -2.63 -4.53
N LEU A 4 10.22 -2.08 -5.10
CA LEU A 4 9.40 -1.06 -4.45
C LEU A 4 8.04 -1.65 -4.16
N VAL A 5 7.61 -1.60 -2.90
CA VAL A 5 6.27 -2.00 -2.50
C VAL A 5 5.47 -0.76 -2.15
N ILE A 6 4.33 -0.60 -2.81
CA ILE A 6 3.40 0.49 -2.52
C ILE A 6 2.20 -0.09 -1.79
N VAL A 7 1.91 0.44 -0.62
CA VAL A 7 0.75 0.00 0.18
C VAL A 7 -0.31 1.09 0.11
N THR A 8 -1.50 0.73 -0.33
CA THR A 8 -2.59 1.69 -0.46
C THR A 8 -3.92 1.04 -0.09
N ASP A 9 -4.81 1.84 0.52
CA ASP A 9 -6.19 1.42 0.78
C ASP A 9 -7.10 1.81 -0.39
N ALA A 10 -6.60 2.56 -1.36
CA ALA A 10 -7.34 2.99 -2.53
C ALA A 10 -6.64 2.50 -3.79
N TRP A 11 -7.30 1.66 -4.57
CA TRP A 11 -6.75 1.11 -5.80
C TRP A 11 -7.88 0.74 -6.74
N HIS A 12 -7.55 0.25 -7.93
CA HIS A 12 -8.57 -0.19 -8.87
C HIS A 12 -9.54 -1.19 -8.19
N PRO A 13 -10.81 -1.21 -8.53
CA PRO A 13 -11.44 -0.45 -9.63
C PRO A 13 -11.86 0.97 -9.29
N GLN A 14 -11.51 1.49 -8.11
CA GLN A 14 -11.84 2.87 -7.78
C GLN A 14 -11.23 3.82 -8.79
N VAL A 15 -11.98 4.86 -9.13
CA VAL A 15 -11.52 5.90 -10.06
C VAL A 15 -11.52 7.23 -9.32
N ASN A 16 -10.37 7.62 -8.80
CA ASN A 16 -10.22 8.90 -8.12
C ASN A 16 -8.79 9.40 -8.28
N GLY A 17 -8.52 10.61 -7.81
CA GLY A 17 -7.22 11.23 -7.97
C GLY A 17 -6.07 10.44 -7.38
N VAL A 18 -6.30 9.82 -6.22
CA VAL A 18 -5.26 9.03 -5.56
C VAL A 18 -4.88 7.81 -6.41
N VAL A 19 -5.88 7.09 -6.91
CA VAL A 19 -5.63 5.91 -7.74
C VAL A 19 -4.89 6.29 -9.01
N ARG A 20 -5.30 7.37 -9.67
CA ARG A 20 -4.64 7.83 -10.90
C ARG A 20 -3.20 8.21 -10.66
N THR A 21 -2.94 8.94 -9.58
CA THR A 21 -1.59 9.36 -9.23
C THR A 21 -0.70 8.17 -8.94
N LEU A 22 -1.21 7.18 -8.18
CA LEU A 22 -0.45 5.99 -7.86
C LEU A 22 -0.16 5.14 -9.10
N ALA A 23 -1.14 5.00 -10.00
CA ALA A 23 -0.94 4.25 -11.22
C ALA A 23 0.17 4.88 -12.07
N LYS A 24 0.15 6.20 -12.18
CA LYS A 24 1.18 6.92 -12.92
C LYS A 24 2.55 6.75 -12.26
N CYS A 25 2.60 6.81 -10.94
CA CYS A 25 3.83 6.60 -10.19
C CYS A 25 4.40 5.21 -10.45
N CYS A 26 3.55 4.18 -10.46
CA CYS A 26 3.97 2.81 -10.74
C CYS A 26 4.59 2.70 -12.14
N GLU A 27 3.96 3.32 -13.15
CA GLU A 27 4.50 3.34 -14.49
C GLU A 27 5.89 3.95 -14.53
N LEU A 28 6.04 5.13 -13.93
CA LEU A 28 7.31 5.86 -13.96
C LEU A 28 8.41 5.08 -13.24
N MET A 29 8.10 4.47 -12.11
CA MET A 29 9.10 3.71 -11.39
C MET A 29 9.49 2.43 -12.12
N THR A 30 8.53 1.79 -12.77
CA THR A 30 8.82 0.61 -13.59
C THR A 30 9.74 0.97 -14.74
N GLU A 31 9.49 2.11 -15.39
CA GLU A 31 10.36 2.60 -16.47
C GLU A 31 11.78 2.86 -15.99
N ARG A 32 11.95 3.20 -14.72
CA ARG A 32 13.27 3.47 -14.14
C ARG A 32 13.97 2.21 -13.63
N GLY A 33 13.38 1.04 -13.86
CA GLY A 33 14.00 -0.22 -13.52
C GLY A 33 13.62 -0.79 -12.15
N TYR A 34 12.60 -0.26 -11.51
CA TYR A 34 12.11 -0.81 -10.25
C TYR A 34 11.12 -1.93 -10.51
N GLU A 35 11.17 -2.96 -9.66
CA GLU A 35 10.13 -3.97 -9.65
C GLU A 35 9.07 -3.49 -8.66
N VAL A 36 7.93 -3.05 -9.17
CA VAL A 36 6.87 -2.43 -8.35
C VAL A 36 5.80 -3.44 -8.02
N SER A 37 5.50 -3.58 -6.73
CA SER A 37 4.39 -4.41 -6.25
C SER A 37 3.44 -3.50 -5.48
N VAL A 38 2.14 -3.71 -5.65
CA VAL A 38 1.12 -2.93 -4.95
C VAL A 38 0.35 -3.86 -4.01
N ILE A 39 0.26 -3.48 -2.75
CA ILE A 39 -0.59 -4.17 -1.79
C ILE A 39 -1.82 -3.29 -1.58
N SER A 40 -2.99 -3.81 -1.90
CA SER A 40 -4.24 -3.07 -1.87
C SER A 40 -5.38 -3.94 -1.36
N PRO A 41 -6.57 -3.37 -1.12
CA PRO A 41 -7.71 -4.17 -0.69
C PRO A 41 -8.12 -5.26 -1.68
N GLN A 42 -7.73 -5.16 -2.94
CA GLN A 42 -8.02 -6.20 -3.93
C GLN A 42 -7.30 -7.51 -3.61
N ASP A 43 -6.22 -7.46 -2.84
CA ASP A 43 -5.45 -8.65 -2.47
C ASP A 43 -6.09 -9.42 -1.34
N TYR A 44 -7.14 -8.90 -0.73
CA TYR A 44 -7.78 -9.46 0.46
C TYR A 44 -9.29 -9.45 0.32
N ARG A 45 -9.96 -10.23 1.16
CA ARG A 45 -11.39 -10.04 1.35
C ARG A 45 -11.57 -8.67 1.96
N SER A 46 -12.59 -7.97 1.52
CA SER A 46 -12.82 -6.62 1.99
C SER A 46 -14.30 -6.35 2.17
N VAL A 47 -14.60 -5.36 3.03
CA VAL A 47 -15.97 -4.90 3.26
C VAL A 47 -16.03 -3.41 2.96
N PRO A 48 -17.22 -2.89 2.59
CA PRO A 48 -17.37 -1.45 2.35
C PRO A 48 -17.16 -0.67 3.64
N CYS A 49 -16.50 0.47 3.55
CA CYS A 49 -16.40 1.37 4.67
C CYS A 49 -17.79 1.99 4.91
N PRO A 50 -18.32 1.95 6.14
CA PRO A 50 -19.67 2.46 6.40
C PRO A 50 -19.87 3.93 6.02
N THR A 51 -18.83 4.75 6.19
CA THR A 51 -18.91 6.19 5.88
C THR A 51 -18.69 6.45 4.39
N TYR A 52 -17.82 5.67 3.75
CA TYR A 52 -17.48 5.83 2.34
C TYR A 52 -17.52 4.45 1.67
N PRO A 53 -18.70 4.03 1.17
CA PRO A 53 -18.85 2.68 0.61
C PRO A 53 -17.91 2.36 -0.56
N GLU A 54 -17.42 3.38 -1.26
CA GLU A 54 -16.48 3.18 -2.36
C GLU A 54 -15.08 2.79 -1.87
N ILE A 55 -14.79 2.98 -0.59
CA ILE A 55 -13.54 2.56 0.00
C ILE A 55 -13.73 1.18 0.64
N ARG A 56 -12.87 0.24 0.30
CA ARG A 56 -12.94 -1.13 0.81
C ARG A 56 -11.95 -1.30 1.96
N LEU A 57 -12.41 -1.89 3.04
CA LEU A 57 -11.56 -2.19 4.19
C LEU A 57 -11.09 -3.63 4.08
N ALA A 58 -9.78 -3.81 3.97
CA ALA A 58 -9.19 -5.12 3.81
C ALA A 58 -9.33 -5.95 5.09
N MET A 59 -9.68 -7.22 4.92
CA MET A 59 -9.84 -8.17 6.02
C MET A 59 -8.57 -8.99 6.18
N THR A 60 -7.63 -8.48 6.96
CA THR A 60 -6.40 -9.19 7.26
C THR A 60 -5.91 -8.82 8.66
N THR A 61 -4.96 -9.55 9.18
CA THR A 61 -4.37 -9.28 10.48
C THR A 61 -2.99 -8.64 10.33
N PRO A 62 -2.52 -7.88 11.32
CA PRO A 62 -1.18 -7.30 11.26
C PRO A 62 -0.09 -8.35 11.07
N SER A 63 -0.21 -9.52 11.71
CA SER A 63 0.78 -10.60 11.55
C SER A 63 0.81 -11.14 10.13
N ALA A 64 -0.36 -11.39 9.53
CA ALA A 64 -0.43 -11.90 8.17
C ALA A 64 0.11 -10.87 7.17
N PHE A 65 -0.23 -9.61 7.38
CA PHE A 65 0.25 -8.54 6.53
C PHE A 65 1.77 -8.42 6.60
N ARG A 66 2.32 -8.45 7.80
CA ARG A 66 3.77 -8.36 7.99
C ARG A 66 4.50 -9.52 7.32
N ARG A 67 3.98 -10.74 7.43
CA ARG A 67 4.58 -11.91 6.78
C ARG A 67 4.62 -11.74 5.27
N ARG A 68 3.56 -11.22 4.69
CA ARG A 68 3.51 -10.97 3.27
C ARG A 68 4.54 -9.92 2.86
N LEU A 69 4.63 -8.84 3.63
CA LEU A 69 5.57 -7.77 3.36
C LEU A 69 7.01 -8.27 3.41
N VAL A 70 7.33 -9.07 4.42
CA VAL A 70 8.67 -9.68 4.55
C VAL A 70 8.96 -10.60 3.38
N LYS A 71 7.98 -11.36 2.94
CA LYS A 71 8.15 -12.30 1.83
C LYS A 71 8.47 -11.59 0.52
N LEU A 72 7.96 -10.38 0.34
CA LEU A 72 8.24 -9.59 -0.85
C LEU A 72 9.66 -9.03 -0.87
N GLN A 73 10.32 -8.98 0.28
CA GLN A 73 11.68 -8.48 0.41
C GLN A 73 11.89 -7.12 -0.26
N PRO A 74 11.12 -6.10 0.15
CA PRO A 74 11.20 -4.80 -0.51
C PRO A 74 12.50 -4.08 -0.18
N ASP A 75 13.05 -3.37 -1.17
CA ASP A 75 14.12 -2.42 -0.92
C ASP A 75 13.57 -1.10 -0.45
N TYR A 76 12.36 -0.77 -0.89
CA TYR A 76 11.67 0.47 -0.52
C TYR A 76 10.21 0.18 -0.26
N VAL A 77 9.64 0.83 0.76
CA VAL A 77 8.21 0.75 1.06
C VAL A 77 7.64 2.15 1.00
N HIS A 78 6.58 2.31 0.24
CA HIS A 78 5.86 3.57 0.16
C HIS A 78 4.41 3.38 0.61
N ILE A 79 4.00 4.10 1.65
CA ILE A 79 2.66 4.02 2.20
C ILE A 79 1.85 5.19 1.66
N ALA A 80 0.89 4.89 0.82
CA ALA A 80 0.17 5.93 0.07
C ALA A 80 -1.06 6.46 0.79
N THR A 81 -1.64 5.70 1.71
CA THR A 81 -2.86 6.12 2.41
C THR A 81 -2.78 5.80 3.89
N GLU A 82 -3.62 6.46 4.69
CA GLU A 82 -3.70 6.28 6.14
C GLU A 82 -4.76 5.27 6.58
N GLY A 83 -5.30 4.47 5.66
CA GLY A 83 -6.31 3.47 5.99
C GLY A 83 -5.72 2.25 6.70
N PRO A 84 -6.53 1.19 6.86
CA PRO A 84 -6.09 -0.01 7.59
C PRO A 84 -4.81 -0.63 7.07
N LEU A 85 -4.65 -0.75 5.75
CA LEU A 85 -3.43 -1.33 5.19
C LEU A 85 -2.23 -0.42 5.41
N GLY A 86 -2.40 0.88 5.21
CA GLY A 86 -1.33 1.84 5.46
C GLY A 86 -0.88 1.82 6.91
N PHE A 87 -1.83 1.72 7.84
CA PHE A 87 -1.51 1.65 9.26
C PHE A 87 -0.74 0.38 9.59
N MET A 88 -1.17 -0.77 9.05
CA MET A 88 -0.47 -2.03 9.27
C MET A 88 0.94 -2.01 8.68
N ALA A 89 1.10 -1.39 7.51
CA ALA A 89 2.41 -1.26 6.89
C ALA A 89 3.35 -0.43 7.74
N ARG A 90 2.85 0.68 8.26
CA ARG A 90 3.64 1.54 9.12
C ARG A 90 4.11 0.80 10.37
N ARG A 91 3.19 0.08 11.01
CA ARG A 91 3.54 -0.70 12.20
C ARG A 91 4.57 -1.79 11.89
N ALA A 92 4.40 -2.47 10.76
CA ALA A 92 5.34 -3.51 10.36
C ALA A 92 6.74 -2.93 10.12
N CYS A 93 6.83 -1.81 9.41
CA CYS A 93 8.11 -1.16 9.15
C CYS A 93 8.79 -0.71 10.44
N LEU A 94 8.01 -0.12 11.35
CA LEU A 94 8.56 0.31 12.64
C LEU A 94 9.08 -0.88 13.45
N LYS A 95 8.34 -1.97 13.44
CA LYS A 95 8.72 -3.17 14.19
C LYS A 95 9.98 -3.81 13.63
N MET A 96 10.14 -3.80 12.31
CA MET A 96 11.30 -4.41 11.67
C MET A 96 12.49 -3.44 11.48
N GLY A 97 12.32 -2.19 11.88
CA GLY A 97 13.36 -1.20 11.71
C GLY A 97 13.57 -0.77 10.27
N TRP A 98 12.57 -0.92 9.42
CA TRP A 98 12.66 -0.52 8.01
C TRP A 98 12.25 0.94 7.84
N SER A 99 12.95 1.63 6.95
CA SER A 99 12.56 2.98 6.54
C SER A 99 11.39 2.90 5.56
N PHE A 100 10.54 3.91 5.55
CA PHE A 100 9.44 3.99 4.61
C PHE A 100 9.13 5.45 4.28
N THR A 101 8.43 5.65 3.17
CA THR A 101 7.97 6.99 2.77
C THR A 101 6.44 7.00 2.74
N THR A 102 5.86 8.20 2.78
CA THR A 102 4.40 8.36 2.73
C THR A 102 4.01 9.43 1.72
N SER A 103 2.80 9.29 1.17
CA SER A 103 2.24 10.27 0.25
C SER A 103 1.24 11.20 0.90
N PHE A 104 0.73 10.85 2.09
CA PHE A 104 -0.26 11.68 2.73
C PHE A 104 0.41 12.77 3.57
N HIS A 105 -0.33 13.86 3.74
CA HIS A 105 0.14 14.95 4.56
C HIS A 105 -0.48 14.85 5.94
N THR A 106 0.35 14.89 6.95
CA THR A 106 -0.13 14.97 8.33
C THR A 106 -0.17 16.42 8.76
N ARG A 107 -1.11 16.69 9.56
CA ARG A 107 -1.29 18.04 10.05
C ARG A 107 -1.08 18.09 11.50
#